data_a79d62295b75b0cfa93494fcb7aee669
#
_entry.id   a79d62295b75b0cfa93494fcb7aee669
#
_cell.length_a   1.000
_cell.length_b   1.000
_cell.length_c   1.000
_cell.angle_alpha   90.00
_cell.angle_beta   90.00
_cell.angle_gamma   90.00
#
_symmetry.space_group_name_H-M   'P 1'
#
loop_
_entity.id
_entity.type
_entity.pdbx_description
1 polymer ?
#
loop_
_entity_poly.entity_id
_entity_poly.type
_entity_poly.pdbx_seq_one_letter_code
_entity_poly.pdbx_strand_id
1 'polypeptide(L)'
;DVIPFFKIDRISDEKTGEEFFRLKVHIKNRKTNESVLIDDLYTEDTIFGASSSDISRIVEKQLNYAIRYMPELEDLFEDETKLALDLNLNEVYKIITQTAYYLQKAQIEVILPKELVNIVVPRASINAKVKNARSKDLADIFNNTASSKMSLDDILEFSYEIAIGNEKISLEEFNKLVEGSNGLIKYKNKYVLIDKEESKKIFEQIAKANFKSLSRMELIHASMSGQLDQYDFDYDAAFAKIIQDFTKPVD
;
A
#
# COMPACT_ATOMS: atom_id res chain seq x y z
N ASP A 1 -27.47 17.89 -13.73
CA ASP A 1 -26.12 17.28 -13.88
C ASP A 1 -25.87 16.39 -12.68
N VAL A 2 -26.46 15.16 -12.73
CA VAL A 2 -26.41 14.16 -11.66
C VAL A 2 -25.60 12.97 -12.10
N ILE A 3 -24.73 12.44 -11.22
CA ILE A 3 -23.89 11.29 -11.48
C ILE A 3 -23.97 10.30 -10.31
N PRO A 4 -23.91 8.99 -10.57
CA PRO A 4 -23.73 8.00 -9.54
C PRO A 4 -22.27 7.94 -9.07
N PHE A 5 -22.07 7.53 -7.83
CA PHE A 5 -20.76 7.15 -7.29
C PHE A 5 -20.92 6.01 -6.30
N PHE A 6 -19.85 5.24 -6.13
CA PHE A 6 -19.81 4.11 -5.21
C PHE A 6 -19.03 4.51 -3.97
N LYS A 7 -19.62 4.28 -2.81
CA LYS A 7 -18.95 4.48 -1.54
C LYS A 7 -18.75 3.13 -0.86
N ILE A 8 -17.51 2.83 -0.53
CA ILE A 8 -17.13 1.62 0.20
C ILE A 8 -16.80 2.02 1.63
N ASP A 9 -17.52 1.48 2.58
CA ASP A 9 -17.27 1.65 4.01
C ASP A 9 -16.75 0.35 4.61
N ARG A 10 -15.80 0.44 5.54
CA ARG A 10 -15.35 -0.70 6.34
C ARG A 10 -16.35 -0.94 7.46
N ILE A 11 -16.83 -2.17 7.56
CA ILE A 11 -17.74 -2.62 8.62
C ILE A 11 -17.00 -3.64 9.47
N SER A 12 -17.11 -3.48 10.77
CA SER A 12 -16.65 -4.47 11.75
C SER A 12 -17.86 -5.04 12.47
N ASP A 13 -18.03 -6.35 12.42
CA ASP A 13 -19.06 -7.03 13.18
C ASP A 13 -18.65 -7.04 14.67
N GLU A 14 -19.42 -6.37 15.51
CA GLU A 14 -19.13 -6.24 16.94
C GLU A 14 -19.16 -7.60 17.69
N LYS A 15 -19.84 -8.61 17.14
CA LYS A 15 -19.98 -9.92 17.79
C LYS A 15 -18.89 -10.91 17.40
N THR A 16 -18.53 -10.93 16.12
CA THR A 16 -17.55 -11.88 15.58
C THR A 16 -16.15 -11.28 15.47
N GLY A 17 -16.04 -9.96 15.44
CA GLY A 17 -14.79 -9.25 15.13
C GLY A 17 -14.38 -9.35 13.66
N GLU A 18 -15.21 -9.96 12.81
CA GLU A 18 -14.96 -10.05 11.39
C GLU A 18 -15.11 -8.69 10.72
N GLU A 19 -14.22 -8.41 9.78
CA GLU A 19 -14.24 -7.19 9.00
C GLU A 19 -14.66 -7.53 7.57
N PHE A 20 -15.57 -6.73 7.05
CA PHE A 20 -15.98 -6.75 5.64
C PHE A 20 -16.17 -5.32 5.15
N PHE A 21 -16.38 -5.17 3.87
CA PHE A 21 -16.58 -3.87 3.23
C PHE A 21 -17.98 -3.81 2.66
N ARG A 22 -18.61 -2.67 2.81
CA ARG A 22 -19.98 -2.45 2.31
C ARG A 22 -19.97 -1.37 1.25
N LEU A 23 -20.31 -1.74 0.03
CA LEU A 23 -20.50 -0.82 -1.08
C LEU A 23 -21.95 -0.36 -1.11
N LYS A 24 -22.14 0.96 -1.15
CA LYS A 24 -23.42 1.62 -1.39
C LYS A 24 -23.34 2.48 -2.63
N VAL A 25 -24.43 2.53 -3.39
CA VAL A 25 -24.56 3.42 -4.53
C VAL A 25 -25.19 4.72 -4.08
N HIS A 26 -24.54 5.81 -4.40
CA HIS A 26 -25.00 7.17 -4.14
C HIS A 26 -25.16 7.90 -5.46
N ILE A 27 -25.96 8.96 -5.45
CA ILE A 27 -26.08 9.94 -6.53
C ILE A 27 -25.69 11.32 -6.02
N LYS A 28 -25.05 12.09 -6.88
CA LYS A 28 -24.51 13.41 -6.53
C LYS A 28 -24.89 14.44 -7.58
N ASN A 29 -25.34 15.59 -7.12
CA ASN A 29 -25.49 16.76 -7.96
C ASN A 29 -24.15 17.48 -8.10
N ARG A 30 -23.60 17.54 -9.31
CA ARG A 30 -22.29 18.16 -9.57
C ARG A 30 -22.25 19.66 -9.28
N LYS A 31 -23.40 20.35 -9.34
CA LYS A 31 -23.46 21.81 -9.13
C LYS A 31 -23.49 22.17 -7.65
N THR A 32 -24.32 21.46 -6.86
CA THR A 32 -24.50 21.77 -5.44
C THR A 32 -23.59 20.94 -4.55
N ASN A 33 -22.99 19.85 -5.07
CA ASN A 33 -22.21 18.88 -4.34
C ASN A 33 -23.00 18.06 -3.31
N GLU A 34 -24.32 18.18 -3.32
CA GLU A 34 -25.22 17.38 -2.49
C GLU A 34 -25.25 15.94 -2.98
N SER A 35 -25.37 14.99 -2.07
CA SER A 35 -25.48 13.57 -2.40
C SER A 35 -26.51 12.86 -1.53
N VAL A 36 -27.18 11.89 -2.11
CA VAL A 36 -28.16 11.01 -1.46
C VAL A 36 -27.90 9.57 -1.84
N LEU A 37 -28.53 8.62 -1.15
CA LEU A 37 -28.51 7.21 -1.55
C LEU A 37 -29.33 7.02 -2.83
N ILE A 38 -29.00 6.02 -3.62
CA ILE A 38 -29.77 5.69 -4.82
C ILE A 38 -31.20 5.29 -4.46
N ASP A 39 -31.39 4.70 -3.29
CA ASP A 39 -32.69 4.23 -2.79
C ASP A 39 -33.69 5.38 -2.62
N ASP A 40 -33.20 6.59 -2.38
CA ASP A 40 -34.05 7.79 -2.28
C ASP A 40 -34.78 8.10 -3.60
N LEU A 41 -34.27 7.60 -4.76
CA LEU A 41 -34.95 7.69 -6.04
C LEU A 41 -36.28 6.93 -6.08
N TYR A 42 -36.45 5.93 -5.24
CA TYR A 42 -37.63 5.09 -5.17
C TYR A 42 -38.63 5.51 -4.09
N THR A 43 -38.14 6.31 -3.13
CA THR A 43 -38.94 6.74 -1.97
C THR A 43 -39.38 8.20 -2.04
N GLU A 44 -38.65 9.03 -2.78
CA GLU A 44 -38.91 10.48 -2.87
C GLU A 44 -39.37 10.85 -4.28
N ASP A 45 -40.41 11.70 -4.39
CA ASP A 45 -40.91 12.18 -5.69
C ASP A 45 -39.91 13.10 -6.39
N THR A 46 -39.15 13.85 -5.62
CA THR A 46 -38.16 14.82 -6.14
C THR A 46 -36.86 14.79 -5.38
N ILE A 47 -35.74 14.81 -6.12
CA ILE A 47 -34.39 14.86 -5.58
C ILE A 47 -33.64 16.01 -6.28
N PHE A 48 -32.90 16.78 -5.51
CA PHE A 48 -32.15 17.96 -6.01
C PHE A 48 -33.04 18.96 -6.78
N GLY A 49 -34.34 19.00 -6.47
CA GLY A 49 -35.30 19.88 -7.17
C GLY A 49 -35.76 19.41 -8.56
N ALA A 50 -35.46 18.16 -8.92
CA ALA A 50 -35.91 17.54 -10.15
C ALA A 50 -36.70 16.27 -9.84
N SER A 51 -37.52 15.79 -10.80
CA SER A 51 -38.29 14.56 -10.67
C SER A 51 -37.33 13.37 -10.51
N SER A 52 -37.59 12.50 -9.52
CA SER A 52 -36.84 11.28 -9.29
C SER A 52 -36.82 10.36 -10.51
N SER A 53 -37.92 10.30 -11.27
CA SER A 53 -38.02 9.51 -12.52
C SER A 53 -37.06 10.01 -13.62
N ASP A 54 -36.85 11.33 -13.73
CA ASP A 54 -35.91 11.88 -14.70
C ASP A 54 -34.47 11.63 -14.32
N ILE A 55 -34.16 11.73 -13.02
CA ILE A 55 -32.86 11.40 -12.48
C ILE A 55 -32.56 9.91 -12.66
N SER A 56 -33.53 9.03 -12.34
CA SER A 56 -33.38 7.58 -12.48
C SER A 56 -32.95 7.18 -13.89
N ARG A 57 -33.62 7.72 -14.91
CA ARG A 57 -33.29 7.45 -16.31
C ARG A 57 -31.85 7.83 -16.69
N ILE A 58 -31.33 8.91 -16.12
CA ILE A 58 -29.95 9.36 -16.35
C ILE A 58 -28.96 8.42 -15.65
N VAL A 59 -29.23 8.06 -14.41
CA VAL A 59 -28.36 7.25 -13.55
C VAL A 59 -28.34 5.79 -14.03
N GLU A 60 -29.48 5.21 -14.39
CA GLU A 60 -29.60 3.83 -14.92
C GLU A 60 -28.70 3.59 -16.12
N LYS A 61 -28.58 4.56 -17.01
CA LYS A 61 -27.70 4.44 -18.18
C LYS A 61 -26.23 4.26 -17.79
N GLN A 62 -25.78 4.98 -16.76
CA GLN A 62 -24.40 4.89 -16.26
C GLN A 62 -24.20 3.59 -15.47
N LEU A 63 -25.18 3.20 -14.66
CA LEU A 63 -25.12 1.97 -13.87
C LEU A 63 -25.15 0.72 -14.76
N ASN A 64 -25.93 0.71 -15.82
CA ASN A 64 -25.93 -0.36 -16.83
C ASN A 64 -24.56 -0.54 -17.50
N TYR A 65 -23.78 0.55 -17.61
CA TYR A 65 -22.39 0.43 -18.04
C TYR A 65 -21.52 -0.20 -16.95
N ALA A 66 -21.71 0.19 -15.69
CA ALA A 66 -20.96 -0.35 -14.56
C ALA A 66 -21.18 -1.85 -14.35
N ILE A 67 -22.41 -2.33 -14.51
CA ILE A 67 -22.77 -3.75 -14.37
C ILE A 67 -21.93 -4.64 -15.30
N ARG A 68 -21.53 -4.16 -16.46
CA ARG A 68 -20.67 -4.93 -17.39
C ARG A 68 -19.30 -5.27 -16.80
N TYR A 69 -18.82 -4.45 -15.88
CA TYR A 69 -17.51 -4.62 -15.23
C TYR A 69 -17.61 -5.06 -13.77
N MET A 70 -18.81 -4.99 -13.22
CA MET A 70 -19.16 -5.40 -11.87
C MET A 70 -20.57 -5.99 -11.85
N PRO A 71 -20.72 -7.24 -12.35
CA PRO A 71 -22.02 -7.90 -12.46
C PRO A 71 -22.77 -8.02 -11.13
N GLU A 72 -22.03 -8.06 -10.02
CA GLU A 72 -22.59 -8.13 -8.67
C GLU A 72 -23.51 -6.93 -8.34
N LEU A 73 -23.39 -5.82 -9.07
CA LEU A 73 -24.30 -4.68 -8.96
C LEU A 73 -25.71 -4.99 -9.44
N GLU A 74 -25.89 -5.98 -10.34
CA GLU A 74 -27.20 -6.35 -10.85
C GLU A 74 -28.15 -6.77 -9.69
N ASP A 75 -27.60 -7.47 -8.72
CA ASP A 75 -28.34 -7.90 -7.53
C ASP A 75 -28.94 -6.72 -6.73
N LEU A 76 -28.29 -5.53 -6.75
CA LEU A 76 -28.79 -4.34 -6.06
C LEU A 76 -29.98 -3.69 -6.76
N PHE A 77 -30.18 -3.99 -8.05
CA PHE A 77 -31.25 -3.38 -8.85
C PHE A 77 -32.40 -4.35 -9.10
N GLU A 78 -32.16 -5.66 -8.97
CA GLU A 78 -33.20 -6.68 -9.09
C GLU A 78 -33.93 -6.95 -7.78
N ASP A 79 -33.26 -6.76 -6.65
CA ASP A 79 -33.79 -7.01 -5.31
C ASP A 79 -33.93 -5.69 -4.53
N GLU A 80 -35.14 -5.13 -4.51
CA GLU A 80 -35.47 -3.89 -3.78
C GLU A 80 -35.15 -3.95 -2.28
N THR A 81 -34.89 -5.14 -1.74
CA THR A 81 -34.49 -5.31 -0.32
C THR A 81 -32.98 -5.21 -0.11
N LYS A 82 -32.19 -5.30 -1.18
CA LYS A 82 -30.72 -5.15 -1.13
C LYS A 82 -30.31 -3.71 -1.32
N LEU A 83 -29.96 -3.05 -0.23
CA LEU A 83 -29.51 -1.65 -0.24
C LEU A 83 -27.98 -1.48 -0.32
N ALA A 84 -27.23 -2.57 -0.29
CA ALA A 84 -25.77 -2.56 -0.31
C ALA A 84 -25.20 -3.91 -0.73
N LEU A 85 -23.96 -3.91 -1.23
CA LEU A 85 -23.17 -5.12 -1.45
C LEU A 85 -22.14 -5.27 -0.35
N ASP A 86 -22.12 -6.42 0.29
CA ASP A 86 -21.06 -6.78 1.22
C ASP A 86 -19.94 -7.47 0.45
N LEU A 87 -18.74 -6.91 0.57
CA LEU A 87 -17.55 -7.28 -0.18
C LEU A 87 -16.47 -7.81 0.78
N ASN A 88 -15.84 -8.88 0.38
CA ASN A 88 -14.61 -9.32 1.04
C ASN A 88 -13.40 -8.54 0.49
N LEU A 89 -12.25 -8.74 1.13
CA LEU A 89 -11.04 -8.00 0.81
C LEU A 89 -10.53 -8.25 -0.64
N ASN A 90 -10.72 -9.46 -1.17
CA ASN A 90 -10.33 -9.79 -2.55
C ASN A 90 -11.23 -9.10 -3.59
N GLU A 91 -12.52 -8.98 -3.30
CA GLU A 91 -13.46 -8.26 -4.16
C GLU A 91 -13.14 -6.76 -4.18
N VAL A 92 -12.82 -6.19 -3.02
CA VAL A 92 -12.34 -4.80 -2.95
C VAL A 92 -11.03 -4.61 -3.72
N TYR A 93 -10.08 -5.53 -3.59
CA TYR A 93 -8.84 -5.52 -4.36
C TYR A 93 -9.10 -5.53 -5.87
N LYS A 94 -10.01 -6.38 -6.34
CA LYS A 94 -10.42 -6.45 -7.76
C LYS A 94 -11.04 -5.12 -8.23
N ILE A 95 -11.87 -4.50 -7.40
CA ILE A 95 -12.45 -3.19 -7.72
C ILE A 95 -11.33 -2.14 -7.89
N ILE A 96 -10.40 -2.05 -6.94
CA ILE A 96 -9.32 -1.06 -6.96
C ILE A 96 -8.40 -1.24 -8.17
N THR A 97 -8.02 -2.48 -8.48
CA THR A 97 -6.97 -2.76 -9.49
C THR A 97 -7.49 -2.94 -10.89
N GLN A 98 -8.74 -3.35 -11.06
CA GLN A 98 -9.29 -3.71 -12.36
C GLN A 98 -10.51 -2.88 -12.73
N THR A 99 -11.49 -2.79 -11.85
CA THR A 99 -12.82 -2.24 -12.16
C THR A 99 -12.83 -0.71 -12.14
N ALA A 100 -12.12 -0.08 -11.18
CA ALA A 100 -12.13 1.37 -10.98
C ALA A 100 -11.76 2.17 -12.23
N TYR A 101 -10.84 1.67 -13.05
CA TYR A 101 -10.46 2.30 -14.31
C TYR A 101 -11.65 2.42 -15.30
N TYR A 102 -12.47 1.37 -15.41
CA TYR A 102 -13.64 1.37 -16.31
C TYR A 102 -14.77 2.20 -15.74
N LEU A 103 -14.97 2.16 -14.42
CA LEU A 103 -15.95 3.01 -13.73
C LEU A 103 -15.64 4.49 -13.93
N GLN A 104 -14.38 4.87 -13.81
CA GLN A 104 -13.94 6.26 -14.06
C GLN A 104 -14.27 6.72 -15.49
N LYS A 105 -14.13 5.85 -16.50
CA LYS A 105 -14.53 6.16 -17.88
C LYS A 105 -16.02 6.40 -18.02
N ALA A 106 -16.84 5.74 -17.21
CA ALA A 106 -18.28 5.97 -17.12
C ALA A 106 -18.62 7.19 -16.25
N GLN A 107 -17.64 7.93 -15.74
CA GLN A 107 -17.78 9.04 -14.79
C GLN A 107 -18.36 8.60 -13.45
N ILE A 108 -18.15 7.35 -13.06
CA ILE A 108 -18.52 6.81 -11.76
C ILE A 108 -17.27 6.81 -10.90
N GLU A 109 -17.31 7.57 -9.81
CA GLU A 109 -16.26 7.66 -8.82
C GLU A 109 -16.41 6.53 -7.79
N VAL A 110 -15.29 5.99 -7.31
CA VAL A 110 -15.27 5.02 -6.19
C VAL A 110 -14.59 5.66 -5.01
N ILE A 111 -15.33 5.88 -3.94
CA ILE A 111 -14.82 6.44 -2.69
C ILE A 111 -14.46 5.28 -1.76
N LEU A 112 -13.17 5.18 -1.43
CA LEU A 112 -12.63 4.16 -0.55
C LEU A 112 -12.57 4.63 0.91
N PRO A 113 -12.69 3.72 1.90
CA PRO A 113 -12.44 4.05 3.29
C PRO A 113 -10.96 4.47 3.48
N LYS A 114 -10.70 5.31 4.47
CA LYS A 114 -9.36 5.90 4.73
C LYS A 114 -8.27 4.83 4.86
N GLU A 115 -8.60 3.70 5.42
CA GLU A 115 -7.68 2.57 5.63
C GLU A 115 -7.18 1.98 4.31
N LEU A 116 -7.99 2.01 3.26
CA LEU A 116 -7.63 1.50 1.93
C LEU A 116 -6.97 2.57 1.04
N VAL A 117 -7.01 3.84 1.42
CA VAL A 117 -6.29 4.89 0.68
C VAL A 117 -4.78 4.74 0.86
N ASN A 118 -4.33 4.19 2.01
CA ASN A 118 -2.93 4.01 2.37
C ASN A 118 -2.51 2.54 2.32
N ILE A 119 -2.77 1.88 1.19
CA ILE A 119 -2.29 0.51 0.97
C ILE A 119 -0.76 0.51 0.92
N VAL A 120 -0.17 -0.40 1.69
CA VAL A 120 1.28 -0.58 1.75
C VAL A 120 1.72 -1.61 0.72
N VAL A 121 2.75 -1.28 -0.03
CA VAL A 121 3.45 -2.22 -0.93
C VAL A 121 4.76 -2.63 -0.25
N PRO A 122 5.03 -3.94 -0.11
CA PRO A 122 6.30 -4.41 0.46
C PRO A 122 7.49 -3.96 -0.39
N ARG A 123 8.60 -3.62 0.27
CA ARG A 123 9.84 -3.23 -0.38
C ARG A 123 11.03 -3.92 0.25
N ALA A 124 12.03 -4.25 -0.56
CA ALA A 124 13.29 -4.77 -0.05
C ALA A 124 14.03 -3.69 0.74
N SER A 125 14.52 -4.05 1.89
CA SER A 125 15.30 -3.20 2.79
C SER A 125 16.62 -3.90 3.15
N ILE A 126 17.66 -3.13 3.32
CA ILE A 126 18.97 -3.57 3.77
C ILE A 126 19.24 -2.95 5.12
N ASN A 127 19.71 -3.77 6.03
CA ASN A 127 20.15 -3.32 7.34
C ASN A 127 21.66 -3.61 7.49
N ALA A 128 22.44 -2.55 7.66
CA ALA A 128 23.85 -2.63 7.93
C ALA A 128 24.11 -2.65 9.45
N LYS A 129 24.81 -3.67 9.91
CA LYS A 129 25.22 -3.82 11.32
C LYS A 129 26.72 -3.90 11.43
N VAL A 130 27.26 -3.37 12.49
CA VAL A 130 28.69 -3.45 12.79
C VAL A 130 28.98 -4.78 13.47
N LYS A 131 29.86 -5.59 12.87
CA LYS A 131 30.38 -6.82 13.49
C LYS A 131 31.32 -6.46 14.65
N ASN A 132 31.08 -7.02 15.82
CA ASN A 132 31.99 -6.94 16.97
C ASN A 132 32.41 -5.50 17.34
N ALA A 133 31.47 -4.64 17.70
CA ALA A 133 31.69 -3.24 18.03
C ALA A 133 32.58 -3.02 19.27
N ARG A 134 33.89 -3.10 19.12
CA ARG A 134 34.82 -2.35 19.98
C ARG A 134 35.02 -1.00 19.33
N SER A 135 34.42 0.06 19.90
CA SER A 135 34.28 1.37 19.29
C SER A 135 35.61 2.11 18.96
N LYS A 136 36.75 1.67 19.49
CA LYS A 136 38.06 2.20 19.14
C LYS A 136 38.60 1.66 17.82
N ASP A 137 38.36 0.41 17.53
CA ASP A 137 38.90 -0.23 16.31
C ASP A 137 38.24 0.27 15.04
N LEU A 138 36.99 0.72 15.14
CA LEU A 138 36.19 1.15 13.98
C LEU A 138 36.64 2.54 13.46
N ALA A 139 36.88 3.48 14.34
CA ALA A 139 37.40 4.82 13.95
C ALA A 139 38.79 4.70 13.32
N ASP A 140 39.65 3.82 13.86
CA ASP A 140 41.01 3.58 13.34
C ASP A 140 40.99 2.87 11.98
N ILE A 141 40.05 1.94 11.76
CA ILE A 141 39.89 1.22 10.47
C ILE A 141 39.40 2.17 9.39
N PHE A 142 38.43 3.00 9.70
CA PHE A 142 37.92 3.98 8.76
C PHE A 142 38.89 5.15 8.50
N ASN A 143 39.75 5.50 9.43
CA ASN A 143 40.74 6.56 9.25
C ASN A 143 42.06 6.09 8.59
N ASN A 144 42.42 4.82 8.73
CA ASN A 144 43.66 4.24 8.19
C ASN A 144 43.45 3.51 6.85
N THR A 145 42.79 4.12 5.91
CA THR A 145 42.48 3.51 4.59
C THR A 145 43.68 3.26 3.67
N ALA A 146 44.87 3.71 4.05
CA ALA A 146 46.09 3.51 3.26
C ALA A 146 46.89 2.24 3.61
N SER A 147 46.61 1.57 4.74
CA SER A 147 47.43 0.45 5.21
C SER A 147 46.70 -0.72 5.86
N SER A 148 45.37 -0.70 6.00
CA SER A 148 44.68 -1.81 6.64
C SER A 148 44.26 -2.88 5.63
N LYS A 149 44.63 -4.14 5.92
CA LYS A 149 44.20 -5.34 5.17
C LYS A 149 42.72 -5.71 5.40
N MET A 150 41.95 -4.90 6.14
CA MET A 150 40.54 -5.16 6.42
C MET A 150 39.65 -4.48 5.39
N SER A 151 38.72 -5.24 4.84
CA SER A 151 37.68 -4.75 3.95
C SER A 151 36.46 -4.30 4.75
N LEU A 152 35.55 -3.53 4.12
CA LEU A 152 34.26 -3.17 4.75
C LEU A 152 33.48 -4.41 5.16
N ASP A 153 33.59 -5.49 4.42
CA ASP A 153 32.95 -6.79 4.70
C ASP A 153 33.44 -7.44 6.01
N ASP A 154 34.65 -7.11 6.44
CA ASP A 154 35.19 -7.62 7.72
C ASP A 154 34.55 -6.89 8.91
N ILE A 155 34.00 -5.68 8.67
CA ILE A 155 33.48 -4.78 9.70
C ILE A 155 31.96 -4.77 9.72
N LEU A 156 31.33 -4.84 8.54
CA LEU A 156 29.90 -4.72 8.37
C LEU A 156 29.27 -6.05 8.03
N GLU A 157 28.10 -6.27 8.57
CA GLU A 157 27.18 -7.34 8.21
C GLU A 157 25.94 -6.72 7.60
N PHE A 158 25.58 -7.18 6.40
CA PHE A 158 24.36 -6.74 5.74
C PHE A 158 23.32 -7.84 5.87
N SER A 159 22.15 -7.48 6.38
CA SER A 159 20.98 -8.34 6.41
C SER A 159 19.87 -7.76 5.54
N TYR A 160 19.12 -8.65 4.91
CA TYR A 160 17.98 -8.28 4.09
C TYR A 160 16.69 -8.44 4.89
N GLU A 161 15.84 -7.47 4.80
CA GLU A 161 14.54 -7.43 5.43
C GLU A 161 13.51 -6.92 4.42
N ILE A 162 12.24 -7.13 4.69
CA ILE A 162 11.16 -6.57 3.91
C ILE A 162 10.48 -5.48 4.73
N ALA A 163 10.47 -4.28 4.19
CA ALA A 163 9.76 -3.16 4.79
C ALA A 163 8.27 -3.22 4.39
N ILE A 164 7.40 -3.24 5.38
CA ILE A 164 5.95 -3.13 5.26
C ILE A 164 5.52 -1.84 5.99
N GLY A 165 5.53 -0.73 5.27
CA GLY A 165 5.41 0.59 5.86
C GLY A 165 6.59 0.88 6.77
N ASN A 166 6.33 1.11 8.06
CA ASN A 166 7.37 1.38 9.05
C ASN A 166 7.88 0.13 9.78
N GLU A 167 7.35 -1.05 9.43
CA GLU A 167 7.75 -2.30 10.04
C GLU A 167 8.66 -3.09 9.11
N LYS A 168 9.54 -3.88 9.70
CA LYS A 168 10.46 -4.76 8.98
C LYS A 168 10.23 -6.18 9.43
N ILE A 169 10.20 -7.07 8.46
CA ILE A 169 10.04 -8.50 8.66
C ILE A 169 11.17 -9.26 7.96
N SER A 170 11.44 -10.46 8.43
CA SER A 170 12.41 -11.33 7.79
C SER A 170 11.91 -11.82 6.43
N LEU A 171 12.85 -12.23 5.57
CA LEU A 171 12.51 -12.86 4.29
C LEU A 171 11.67 -14.13 4.47
N GLU A 172 11.92 -14.89 5.51
CA GLU A 172 11.15 -16.10 5.81
C GLU A 172 9.70 -15.78 6.18
N GLU A 173 9.47 -14.77 7.01
CA GLU A 173 8.13 -14.31 7.38
C GLU A 173 7.39 -13.74 6.15
N PHE A 174 8.07 -12.98 5.32
CA PHE A 174 7.51 -12.46 4.07
C PHE A 174 7.14 -13.60 3.10
N ASN A 175 7.99 -14.60 2.96
CA ASN A 175 7.71 -15.76 2.10
C ASN A 175 6.42 -16.48 2.54
N LYS A 176 6.23 -16.68 3.85
CA LYS A 176 4.99 -17.27 4.39
C LYS A 176 3.76 -16.41 4.04
N LEU A 177 3.87 -15.08 4.08
CA LEU A 177 2.78 -14.19 3.67
C LEU A 177 2.47 -14.34 2.18
N VAL A 178 3.48 -14.42 1.32
CA VAL A 178 3.33 -14.57 -0.14
C VAL A 178 2.74 -15.93 -0.50
N GLU A 179 3.16 -17.01 0.16
CA GLU A 179 2.62 -18.35 -0.08
C GLU A 179 1.14 -18.45 0.31
N GLY A 180 0.75 -17.84 1.42
CA GLY A 180 -0.61 -17.86 1.94
C GLY A 180 -1.57 -16.88 1.30
N SER A 181 -1.09 -15.95 0.45
CA SER A 181 -1.89 -14.82 0.01
C SER A 181 -1.57 -14.39 -1.41
N ASN A 182 -2.57 -13.83 -2.09
CA ASN A 182 -2.39 -13.12 -3.36
C ASN A 182 -3.43 -12.02 -3.44
N GLY A 183 -2.98 -10.78 -3.48
CA GLY A 183 -3.85 -9.61 -3.48
C GLY A 183 -3.74 -8.81 -2.18
N LEU A 184 -4.83 -8.20 -1.77
CA LEU A 184 -4.88 -7.34 -0.60
C LEU A 184 -5.09 -8.18 0.68
N ILE A 185 -4.22 -8.01 1.65
CA ILE A 185 -4.30 -8.67 2.96
C ILE A 185 -4.26 -7.66 4.10
N LYS A 186 -4.76 -8.06 5.26
CA LYS A 186 -4.55 -7.31 6.49
C LYS A 186 -3.35 -7.90 7.25
N TYR A 187 -2.31 -7.11 7.38
CA TYR A 187 -1.14 -7.43 8.20
C TYR A 187 -1.06 -6.46 9.36
N LYS A 188 -1.25 -6.97 10.58
CA LYS A 188 -1.43 -6.15 11.79
C LYS A 188 -2.56 -5.12 11.57
N ASN A 189 -2.25 -3.83 11.61
CA ASN A 189 -3.22 -2.75 11.45
C ASN A 189 -3.15 -2.05 10.07
N LYS A 190 -2.52 -2.70 9.08
CA LYS A 190 -2.33 -2.13 7.73
C LYS A 190 -2.89 -3.07 6.67
N TYR A 191 -3.37 -2.50 5.59
CA TYR A 191 -3.67 -3.26 4.38
C TYR A 191 -2.43 -3.28 3.49
N VAL A 192 -2.02 -4.47 3.10
CA VAL A 192 -0.79 -4.75 2.37
C VAL A 192 -1.14 -5.43 1.07
N LEU A 193 -0.60 -4.90 -0.02
CA LEU A 193 -0.75 -5.52 -1.33
C LEU A 193 0.35 -6.56 -1.52
N ILE A 194 -0.03 -7.82 -1.58
CA ILE A 194 0.86 -8.93 -1.93
C ILE A 194 0.60 -9.34 -3.37
N ASP A 195 1.53 -9.00 -4.23
CA ASP A 195 1.57 -9.46 -5.62
C ASP A 195 2.66 -10.50 -5.76
N LYS A 196 2.32 -11.70 -6.25
CA LYS A 196 3.28 -12.81 -6.35
C LYS A 196 4.41 -12.55 -7.33
N GLU A 197 4.12 -11.88 -8.44
CA GLU A 197 5.14 -11.56 -9.45
C GLU A 197 6.09 -10.47 -8.93
N GLU A 198 5.55 -9.41 -8.30
CA GLU A 198 6.38 -8.38 -7.67
C GLU A 198 7.19 -8.94 -6.49
N SER A 199 6.59 -9.81 -5.68
CA SER A 199 7.29 -10.49 -4.58
C SER A 199 8.45 -11.35 -5.11
N LYS A 200 8.25 -12.05 -6.22
CA LYS A 200 9.31 -12.83 -6.87
C LYS A 200 10.46 -11.93 -7.34
N LYS A 201 10.16 -10.77 -7.92
CA LYS A 201 11.18 -9.79 -8.31
C LYS A 201 11.99 -9.32 -7.10
N ILE A 202 11.33 -9.05 -5.96
CA ILE A 202 12.01 -8.68 -4.71
C ILE A 202 13.01 -9.77 -4.29
N PHE A 203 12.60 -11.05 -4.28
CA PHE A 203 13.50 -12.16 -3.95
C PHE A 203 14.66 -12.29 -4.95
N GLU A 204 14.41 -12.14 -6.25
CA GLU A 204 15.45 -12.16 -7.27
C GLU A 204 16.45 -11.01 -7.14
N GLN A 205 15.97 -9.82 -6.80
CA GLN A 205 16.81 -8.65 -6.54
C GLN A 205 17.72 -8.91 -5.34
N ILE A 206 17.18 -9.39 -4.24
CA ILE A 206 17.95 -9.72 -3.03
C ILE A 206 19.00 -10.81 -3.33
N ALA A 207 18.63 -11.85 -4.10
CA ALA A 207 19.55 -12.91 -4.46
C ALA A 207 20.72 -12.43 -5.35
N LYS A 208 20.50 -11.39 -6.16
CA LYS A 208 21.53 -10.79 -7.04
C LYS A 208 22.34 -9.70 -6.35
N ALA A 209 21.86 -9.19 -5.21
CA ALA A 209 22.52 -8.09 -4.52
C ALA A 209 23.91 -8.52 -4.01
N ASN A 210 24.92 -7.71 -4.32
CA ASN A 210 26.28 -7.93 -3.88
C ASN A 210 26.87 -6.62 -3.36
N PHE A 211 26.99 -6.50 -2.04
CA PHE A 211 27.53 -5.30 -1.39
C PHE A 211 29.02 -5.42 -1.01
N LYS A 212 29.69 -6.46 -1.48
CA LYS A 212 31.13 -6.69 -1.18
C LYS A 212 32.04 -5.60 -1.75
N SER A 213 31.56 -4.82 -2.71
CA SER A 213 32.34 -3.79 -3.38
C SER A 213 31.92 -2.34 -3.04
N LEU A 214 31.07 -2.15 -2.02
CA LEU A 214 30.64 -0.82 -1.63
C LEU A 214 31.81 0.05 -1.16
N SER A 215 31.88 1.25 -1.71
CA SER A 215 32.82 2.27 -1.26
C SER A 215 32.30 2.97 0.00
N ARG A 216 33.23 3.56 0.74
CA ARG A 216 32.93 4.38 1.91
C ARG A 216 31.97 5.52 1.58
N MET A 217 32.13 6.16 0.43
CA MET A 217 31.27 7.27 0.00
C MET A 217 29.84 6.82 -0.29
N GLU A 218 29.66 5.65 -0.88
CA GLU A 218 28.33 5.06 -1.12
C GLU A 218 27.61 4.76 0.19
N LEU A 219 28.32 4.26 1.20
CA LEU A 219 27.72 4.01 2.53
C LEU A 219 27.33 5.29 3.25
N ILE A 220 28.17 6.34 3.18
CA ILE A 220 27.82 7.67 3.74
C ILE A 220 26.60 8.23 3.02
N HIS A 221 26.59 8.18 1.70
CA HIS A 221 25.44 8.63 0.91
C HIS A 221 24.17 7.86 1.26
N ALA A 222 24.26 6.53 1.34
CA ALA A 222 23.13 5.67 1.71
C ALA A 222 22.60 6.00 3.12
N SER A 223 23.49 6.26 4.09
CA SER A 223 23.09 6.63 5.45
C SER A 223 22.36 7.99 5.52
N MET A 224 22.70 8.91 4.63
CA MET A 224 22.07 10.24 4.56
C MET A 224 20.78 10.24 3.78
N SER A 225 20.71 9.46 2.70
CA SER A 225 19.54 9.36 1.82
C SER A 225 18.48 8.37 2.31
N GLY A 226 18.87 7.39 3.14
CA GLY A 226 18.03 6.27 3.54
C GLY A 226 17.84 5.24 2.42
N GLN A 227 18.66 5.31 1.36
CA GLN A 227 18.57 4.41 0.21
C GLN A 227 19.96 3.95 -0.25
N LEU A 228 20.07 2.69 -0.62
CA LEU A 228 21.23 2.09 -1.26
C LEU A 228 20.76 1.40 -2.55
N ASP A 229 21.13 1.94 -3.71
CA ASP A 229 20.56 1.57 -5.00
C ASP A 229 19.02 1.67 -4.98
N GLN A 230 18.33 0.54 -5.18
CA GLN A 230 16.88 0.42 -5.18
C GLN A 230 16.29 -0.04 -3.84
N TYR A 231 17.13 -0.18 -2.80
CA TYR A 231 16.75 -0.70 -1.48
C TYR A 231 16.61 0.43 -0.47
N ASP A 232 15.62 0.31 0.40
CA ASP A 232 15.58 1.11 1.63
C ASP A 232 16.80 0.71 2.48
N PHE A 233 17.57 1.68 2.97
CA PHE A 233 18.79 1.46 3.73
C PHE A 233 18.61 1.88 5.19
N ASP A 234 18.93 0.95 6.08
CA ASP A 234 18.90 1.17 7.51
C ASP A 234 20.21 0.70 8.16
N TYR A 235 20.47 1.16 9.36
CA TYR A 235 21.70 0.81 10.06
C TYR A 235 21.53 0.85 11.57
N ASP A 236 22.39 0.15 12.31
CA ASP A 236 22.39 0.13 13.76
C ASP A 236 23.01 1.40 14.38
N ALA A 237 22.86 1.54 15.71
CA ALA A 237 23.41 2.67 16.46
C ALA A 237 24.94 2.74 16.41
N ALA A 238 25.63 1.62 16.25
CA ALA A 238 27.08 1.57 16.14
C ALA A 238 27.55 2.17 14.82
N PHE A 239 26.85 1.83 13.72
CA PHE A 239 27.09 2.44 12.41
C PHE A 239 26.77 3.94 12.40
N ALA A 240 25.62 4.35 13.02
CA ALA A 240 25.26 5.75 13.16
C ALA A 240 26.38 6.59 13.80
N LYS A 241 27.00 6.04 14.85
CA LYS A 241 28.12 6.72 15.55
C LYS A 241 29.35 6.88 14.64
N ILE A 242 29.65 5.86 13.84
CA ILE A 242 30.74 5.92 12.86
C ILE A 242 30.49 7.05 11.86
N ILE A 243 29.29 7.12 11.28
CA ILE A 243 28.94 8.17 10.31
C ILE A 243 29.02 9.56 10.93
N GLN A 244 28.55 9.74 12.17
CA GLN A 244 28.66 11.00 12.88
C GLN A 244 30.12 11.46 13.07
N ASP A 245 31.02 10.52 13.39
CA ASP A 245 32.46 10.86 13.59
C ASP A 245 33.12 11.27 12.26
N PHE A 246 32.62 10.78 11.12
CA PHE A 246 33.10 11.19 9.78
C PHE A 246 32.55 12.51 9.26
N THR A 247 31.37 12.91 9.71
CA THR A 247 30.69 14.12 9.25
C THR A 247 30.96 15.31 10.14
N LYS A 248 31.69 15.14 11.24
CA LYS A 248 32.16 16.27 12.08
C LYS A 248 33.14 17.13 11.30
N PRO A 249 32.98 18.48 11.31
CA PRO A 249 34.00 19.37 10.79
C PRO A 249 35.34 19.09 11.52
N VAL A 250 36.40 19.02 10.73
CA VAL A 250 37.74 19.01 11.28
C VAL A 250 38.03 20.46 11.70
N ASP A 251 38.10 20.70 13.00
CA ASP A 251 38.52 22.01 13.56
C ASP A 251 39.98 22.33 13.17
#